data_0934b565f37564872d8bf6b79abd100d
#
_entry.id   0934b565f37564872d8bf6b79abd100d
#
_cell.length_a   1.000
_cell.length_b   1.000
_cell.length_c   1.000
_cell.angle_alpha   90.00
_cell.angle_beta   90.00
_cell.angle_gamma   90.00
#
_symmetry.space_group_name_H-M   'P 1'
#
loop_
_entity.id
_entity.type
_entity.pdbx_description
1 polymer ?
#
loop_
_entity_poly.entity_id
_entity_poly.type
_entity_poly.pdbx_seq_one_letter_code
_entity_poly.pdbx_strand_id
1 'polypeptide(L)'
;DELDPGGSFDTSGEASNTKLEGLQHKYPPTVLLLSTNRCAMYCRHCFRKRMVGLSEDELNRRADEAIAYVSEHEEITNVLISGGVALMNPNSVIERYLEGLCAIDHIDLLRFGSRIPVTLPERIYGDEELLELFERYAKRKTLFVVTQFDHPRELTEQAKKEIGRAHV
;
A
#
# COMPACT_ATOMS: atom_id res chain seq x y z
N ASP A 1 30.79 9.86 9.96
CA ASP A 1 29.64 10.48 9.33
C ASP A 1 29.12 11.54 10.29
N GLU A 2 29.38 12.81 10.00
CA GLU A 2 28.74 13.91 10.71
C GLU A 2 27.24 13.86 10.38
N LEU A 3 26.40 13.80 11.44
CA LEU A 3 24.95 13.92 11.29
C LEU A 3 24.65 15.29 10.68
N ASP A 4 24.01 15.33 9.52
CA ASP A 4 23.53 16.58 8.94
C ASP A 4 22.53 17.23 9.91
N PRO A 5 22.89 18.36 10.55
CA PRO A 5 22.04 18.99 11.55
C PRO A 5 20.76 19.63 10.96
N GLY A 6 20.67 19.70 9.62
CA GLY A 6 19.51 20.22 8.91
C GLY A 6 18.46 19.16 8.53
N GLY A 7 18.72 17.86 8.80
CA GLY A 7 17.82 16.78 8.46
C GLY A 7 16.61 16.67 9.40
N SER A 8 15.47 16.21 8.87
CA SER A 8 14.29 15.85 9.65
C SER A 8 13.96 14.38 9.49
N PHE A 9 13.62 13.70 10.59
CA PHE A 9 13.14 12.31 10.55
C PHE A 9 11.74 12.19 9.92
N ASP A 10 10.95 13.24 9.94
CA ASP A 10 9.62 13.32 9.33
C ASP A 10 9.65 14.22 8.09
N THR A 11 10.30 13.75 7.04
CA THR A 11 10.48 14.48 5.78
C THR A 11 9.19 14.71 5.00
N SER A 12 8.14 13.92 5.27
CA SER A 12 6.84 13.98 4.58
C SER A 12 5.75 14.70 5.37
N GLY A 13 6.02 15.06 6.64
CA GLY A 13 5.04 15.65 7.55
C GLY A 13 3.98 14.64 8.00
N GLU A 14 4.37 13.37 8.18
CA GLU A 14 3.44 12.31 8.58
C GLU A 14 2.75 12.60 9.90
N ALA A 15 3.50 13.15 10.89
CA ALA A 15 2.96 13.45 12.20
C ALA A 15 1.78 14.45 12.15
N SER A 16 1.86 15.46 11.26
CA SER A 16 0.81 16.47 11.12
C SER A 16 -0.40 16.00 10.29
N ASN A 17 -0.21 14.98 9.45
CA ASN A 17 -1.23 14.47 8.55
C ASN A 17 -1.88 13.16 9.02
N THR A 18 -1.39 12.58 10.11
CA THR A 18 -1.97 11.38 10.73
C THR A 18 -3.27 11.73 11.43
N LYS A 19 -4.37 11.13 11.02
CA LYS A 19 -5.71 11.28 11.61
C LYS A 19 -6.04 10.15 12.57
N LEU A 20 -5.65 8.94 12.19
CA LEU A 20 -5.66 7.74 13.00
C LEU A 20 -4.30 7.07 12.87
N GLU A 21 -3.92 6.26 13.85
CA GLU A 21 -2.71 5.46 13.71
C GLU A 21 -2.82 4.55 12.48
N GLY A 22 -1.85 4.64 11.58
CA GLY A 22 -1.89 3.94 10.30
C GLY A 22 -2.70 4.62 9.20
N LEU A 23 -3.33 5.79 9.45
CA LEU A 23 -4.06 6.54 8.45
C LEU A 23 -3.56 7.98 8.35
N GLN A 24 -3.18 8.38 7.15
CA GLN A 24 -2.74 9.73 6.83
C GLN A 24 -3.64 10.37 5.77
N HIS A 25 -4.16 11.54 6.08
CA HIS A 25 -5.03 12.31 5.19
C HIS A 25 -4.45 13.70 4.98
N LYS A 26 -3.57 13.82 3.99
CA LYS A 26 -2.84 15.05 3.64
C LYS A 26 -3.55 15.86 2.56
N TYR A 27 -4.13 15.18 1.58
CA TYR A 27 -4.80 15.79 0.43
C TYR A 27 -6.27 15.41 0.44
N PRO A 28 -7.21 16.36 0.24
CA PRO A 28 -8.64 16.06 0.37
C PRO A 28 -9.12 14.81 -0.39
N PRO A 29 -8.75 14.56 -1.66
CA PRO A 29 -9.26 13.38 -2.38
C PRO A 29 -8.47 12.10 -2.09
N THR A 30 -7.39 12.13 -1.28
CA THR A 30 -6.47 11.00 -1.15
C THR A 30 -6.13 10.69 0.29
N VAL A 31 -6.39 9.46 0.69
CA VAL A 31 -5.95 8.91 1.96
C VAL A 31 -4.89 7.82 1.76
N LEU A 32 -3.93 7.76 2.69
CA LEU A 32 -2.94 6.70 2.77
C LEU A 32 -3.24 5.81 3.96
N LEU A 33 -3.38 4.51 3.74
CA LEU A 33 -3.51 3.48 4.77
C LEU A 33 -2.20 2.68 4.89
N LEU A 34 -1.64 2.66 6.08
CA LEU A 34 -0.47 1.84 6.42
C LEU A 34 -0.97 0.47 6.88
N SER A 35 -0.96 -0.51 6.00
CA SER A 35 -1.55 -1.83 6.22
C SER A 35 -0.59 -2.85 6.83
N THR A 36 0.71 -2.56 6.81
CA THR A 36 1.75 -3.46 7.32
C THR A 36 3.06 -2.74 7.58
N ASN A 37 3.84 -3.25 8.54
CA ASN A 37 5.24 -2.86 8.78
C ASN A 37 6.23 -3.84 8.14
N ARG A 38 5.76 -4.90 7.49
CA ARG A 38 6.61 -5.88 6.80
C ARG A 38 7.12 -5.34 5.48
N CYS A 39 8.40 -5.59 5.20
CA CYS A 39 9.03 -5.26 3.93
C CYS A 39 9.78 -6.45 3.36
N ALA A 40 9.63 -6.69 2.07
CA ALA A 40 10.46 -7.62 1.30
C ALA A 40 11.83 -7.02 0.97
N MET A 41 11.98 -5.70 1.04
CA MET A 41 13.24 -4.99 0.77
C MET A 41 13.33 -3.72 1.62
N TYR A 42 14.49 -3.51 2.24
CA TYR A 42 14.81 -2.29 3.00
C TYR A 42 15.46 -1.27 2.07
N CYS A 43 14.65 -0.51 1.34
CA CYS A 43 15.13 0.49 0.38
C CYS A 43 15.96 1.57 1.08
N ARG A 44 17.13 1.90 0.52
CA ARG A 44 18.04 2.90 1.08
C ARG A 44 17.39 4.29 1.21
N HIS A 45 16.54 4.66 0.27
CA HIS A 45 15.82 5.94 0.19
C HIS A 45 14.48 5.93 0.93
N CYS A 46 14.10 4.85 1.63
CA CYS A 46 12.82 4.76 2.30
C CYS A 46 12.70 5.79 3.43
N PHE A 47 11.74 6.70 3.33
CA PHE A 47 11.47 7.68 4.38
C PHE A 47 10.71 7.09 5.58
N ARG A 48 10.08 5.90 5.42
CA ARG A 48 9.40 5.15 6.49
C ARG A 48 10.25 4.07 7.15
N LYS A 49 11.57 4.01 6.92
CA LYS A 49 12.41 2.95 7.51
C LYS A 49 12.37 2.87 9.05
N ARG A 50 12.02 3.97 9.74
CA ARG A 50 11.80 3.98 11.19
C ARG A 50 10.59 3.13 11.64
N MET A 51 9.65 2.85 10.74
CA MET A 51 8.42 2.09 11.02
C MET A 51 8.52 0.62 10.63
N VAL A 52 9.49 0.25 9.80
CA VAL A 52 9.65 -1.11 9.31
C VAL A 52 10.21 -2.01 10.39
N GLY A 53 9.59 -3.19 10.58
CA GLY A 53 9.99 -4.17 11.57
C GLY A 53 9.43 -3.95 12.97
N LEU A 54 8.55 -2.95 13.17
CA LEU A 54 7.77 -2.81 14.39
C LEU A 54 6.62 -3.83 14.44
N SER A 55 6.01 -4.00 15.63
CA SER A 55 4.90 -4.94 15.83
C SER A 55 3.71 -4.64 14.88
N GLU A 56 3.15 -5.71 14.28
CA GLU A 56 2.05 -5.60 13.29
C GLU A 56 0.66 -5.66 13.90
N ASP A 57 0.55 -6.16 15.14
CA ASP A 57 -0.73 -6.49 15.76
C ASP A 57 -1.70 -5.30 15.84
N GLU A 58 -1.16 -4.11 15.85
CA GLU A 58 -1.92 -2.88 16.02
C GLU A 58 -2.51 -2.35 14.70
N LEU A 59 -1.77 -2.42 13.60
CA LEU A 59 -2.23 -1.94 12.29
C LEU A 59 -3.39 -2.76 11.73
N ASN A 60 -3.35 -4.08 11.87
CA ASN A 60 -4.40 -4.96 11.38
C ASN A 60 -5.71 -4.84 12.18
N ARG A 61 -5.63 -4.55 13.48
CA ARG A 61 -6.82 -4.31 14.31
C ARG A 61 -7.57 -3.05 13.92
N ARG A 62 -6.87 -2.05 13.39
CA ARG A 62 -7.44 -0.74 13.04
C ARG A 62 -7.91 -0.62 11.59
N ALA A 63 -7.86 -1.71 10.82
CA ALA A 63 -8.36 -1.69 9.43
C ALA A 63 -9.81 -1.22 9.35
N ASP A 64 -10.68 -1.67 10.27
CA ASP A 64 -12.09 -1.27 10.29
C ASP A 64 -12.28 0.18 10.68
N GLU A 65 -11.49 0.71 11.63
CA GLU A 65 -11.51 2.13 11.99
C GLU A 65 -11.09 3.01 10.80
N ALA A 66 -10.08 2.56 10.07
CA ALA A 66 -9.61 3.26 8.88
C ALA A 66 -10.65 3.23 7.74
N ILE A 67 -11.33 2.11 7.53
CA ILE A 67 -12.42 1.99 6.54
C ILE A 67 -13.61 2.87 6.95
N ALA A 68 -13.97 2.89 8.24
CA ALA A 68 -15.02 3.75 8.77
C ALA A 68 -14.69 5.24 8.56
N TYR A 69 -13.44 5.66 8.85
CA TYR A 69 -12.98 7.02 8.57
C TYR A 69 -13.15 7.38 7.09
N VAL A 70 -12.75 6.49 6.18
CA VAL A 70 -12.90 6.72 4.74
C VAL A 70 -14.37 6.86 4.35
N SER A 71 -15.26 6.05 4.93
CA SER A 71 -16.70 6.11 4.62
C SER A 71 -17.39 7.38 5.10
N GLU A 72 -16.87 8.03 6.15
CA GLU A 72 -17.39 9.27 6.71
C GLU A 72 -16.90 10.53 5.98
N HIS A 73 -15.90 10.40 5.09
CA HIS A 73 -15.24 11.51 4.41
C HIS A 73 -15.47 11.42 2.89
N GLU A 74 -16.58 11.98 2.43
CA GLU A 74 -17.00 11.91 1.02
C GLU A 74 -16.03 12.59 0.04
N GLU A 75 -15.17 13.50 0.53
CA GLU A 75 -14.11 14.11 -0.27
C GLU A 75 -13.01 13.12 -0.69
N ILE A 76 -12.89 11.96 -0.02
CA ILE A 76 -11.92 10.94 -0.36
C ILE A 76 -12.45 10.12 -1.54
N THR A 77 -11.80 10.22 -2.68
CA THR A 77 -12.15 9.45 -3.88
C THR A 77 -11.12 8.36 -4.20
N ASN A 78 -9.95 8.42 -3.59
CA ASN A 78 -8.93 7.40 -3.80
C ASN A 78 -8.15 7.04 -2.53
N VAL A 79 -7.83 5.76 -2.41
CA VAL A 79 -7.11 5.19 -1.28
C VAL A 79 -5.81 4.56 -1.74
N LEU A 80 -4.70 4.91 -1.10
CA LEU A 80 -3.41 4.24 -1.25
C LEU A 80 -3.14 3.32 -0.07
N ILE A 81 -3.22 2.03 -0.28
CA ILE A 81 -2.87 1.00 0.70
C ILE A 81 -1.36 0.73 0.59
N SER A 82 -0.63 1.02 1.65
CA SER A 82 0.83 0.97 1.68
C SER A 82 1.34 0.53 3.06
N GLY A 83 2.44 1.08 3.53
CA GLY A 83 3.10 0.76 4.80
C GLY A 83 4.53 0.36 4.57
N GLY A 84 4.91 -0.84 4.97
CA GLY A 84 6.13 -1.50 4.49
C GLY A 84 5.95 -1.86 3.02
N VAL A 85 5.46 -3.05 2.72
CA VAL A 85 5.07 -3.48 1.37
C VAL A 85 3.68 -4.10 1.44
N ALA A 86 2.65 -3.43 0.91
CA ALA A 86 1.24 -3.82 1.11
C ALA A 86 0.92 -5.27 0.69
N LEU A 87 1.53 -5.77 -0.39
CA LEU A 87 1.32 -7.14 -0.86
C LEU A 87 2.08 -8.22 -0.07
N MET A 88 2.79 -7.84 1.01
CA MET A 88 3.29 -8.80 2.02
C MET A 88 2.20 -9.24 3.01
N ASN A 89 1.07 -8.57 3.04
CA ASN A 89 -0.06 -9.01 3.84
C ASN A 89 -0.59 -10.37 3.38
N PRO A 90 -1.15 -11.18 4.29
CA PRO A 90 -1.96 -12.34 3.93
C PRO A 90 -3.15 -11.94 3.03
N ASN A 91 -3.60 -12.85 2.15
CA ASN A 91 -4.72 -12.59 1.25
C ASN A 91 -6.00 -12.19 2.01
N SER A 92 -6.25 -12.78 3.17
CA SER A 92 -7.39 -12.43 4.02
C SER A 92 -7.37 -10.97 4.51
N VAL A 93 -6.19 -10.41 4.76
CA VAL A 93 -6.04 -9.00 5.15
C VAL A 93 -6.24 -8.10 3.92
N ILE A 94 -5.70 -8.48 2.76
CA ILE A 94 -5.90 -7.76 1.50
C ILE A 94 -7.39 -7.74 1.14
N GLU A 95 -8.06 -8.90 1.23
CA GLU A 95 -9.50 -9.02 0.98
C GLU A 95 -10.34 -8.14 1.89
N ARG A 96 -10.03 -8.09 3.20
CA ARG A 96 -10.72 -7.21 4.15
C ARG A 96 -10.68 -5.74 3.74
N TYR A 97 -9.52 -5.23 3.30
CA TYR A 97 -9.41 -3.86 2.77
C TYR A 97 -10.20 -3.69 1.48
N LEU A 98 -10.09 -4.63 0.56
CA LEU A 98 -10.81 -4.58 -0.73
C LEU A 98 -12.32 -4.61 -0.50
N GLU A 99 -12.82 -5.52 0.34
CA GLU A 99 -14.26 -5.63 0.64
C GLU A 99 -14.81 -4.35 1.26
N GLY A 100 -14.17 -3.85 2.33
CA GLY A 100 -14.61 -2.66 3.02
C GLY A 100 -14.56 -1.41 2.15
N LEU A 101 -13.45 -1.18 1.43
CA LEU A 101 -13.28 0.02 0.62
C LEU A 101 -14.10 -0.01 -0.67
N CYS A 102 -14.28 -1.18 -1.31
CA CYS A 102 -15.13 -1.30 -2.50
C CYS A 102 -16.64 -1.16 -2.19
N ALA A 103 -17.05 -1.26 -0.94
CA ALA A 103 -18.41 -1.02 -0.51
C ALA A 103 -18.76 0.48 -0.37
N ILE A 104 -17.76 1.35 -0.38
CA ILE A 104 -17.93 2.80 -0.24
C ILE A 104 -18.17 3.42 -1.62
N ASP A 105 -19.32 4.07 -1.81
CA ASP A 105 -19.76 4.56 -3.12
C ASP A 105 -18.83 5.63 -3.70
N HIS A 106 -18.39 6.59 -2.89
CA HIS A 106 -17.57 7.73 -3.35
C HIS A 106 -16.10 7.38 -3.65
N ILE A 107 -15.65 6.16 -3.36
CA ILE A 107 -14.32 5.70 -3.74
C ILE A 107 -14.32 5.22 -5.19
N ASP A 108 -13.46 5.81 -6.01
CA ASP A 108 -13.28 5.46 -7.42
C ASP A 108 -12.04 4.59 -7.65
N LEU A 109 -11.00 4.81 -6.86
CA LEU A 109 -9.67 4.27 -7.11
C LEU A 109 -9.03 3.69 -5.84
N LEU A 110 -8.60 2.44 -5.93
CA LEU A 110 -7.77 1.78 -4.91
C LEU A 110 -6.37 1.49 -5.49
N ARG A 111 -5.33 1.81 -4.73
CA ARG A 111 -3.94 1.61 -5.12
C ARG A 111 -3.19 0.84 -4.06
N PHE A 112 -2.45 -0.18 -4.46
CA PHE A 112 -1.51 -0.89 -3.58
C PHE A 112 -0.10 -0.42 -3.85
N GLY A 113 0.52 0.27 -2.87
CA GLY A 113 1.94 0.66 -2.93
C GLY A 113 2.82 -0.54 -2.57
N SER A 114 3.53 -1.11 -3.56
CA SER A 114 4.28 -2.35 -3.34
C SER A 114 5.47 -2.49 -4.28
N ARG A 115 6.62 -2.91 -3.73
CA ARG A 115 7.77 -3.32 -4.54
C ARG A 115 7.84 -4.84 -4.78
N ILE A 116 6.77 -5.57 -4.48
CA ILE A 116 6.68 -7.02 -4.76
C ILE A 116 6.93 -7.36 -6.23
N PRO A 117 6.43 -6.61 -7.22
CA PRO A 117 6.78 -6.86 -8.62
C PRO A 117 8.28 -6.87 -8.92
N VAL A 118 9.06 -6.17 -8.09
CA VAL A 118 10.52 -6.09 -8.22
C VAL A 118 11.23 -7.16 -7.40
N THR A 119 10.78 -7.37 -6.15
CA THR A 119 11.57 -8.10 -5.13
C THR A 119 11.15 -9.54 -4.94
N LEU A 120 9.89 -9.84 -5.18
CA LEU A 120 9.29 -11.18 -5.01
C LEU A 120 8.09 -11.34 -5.97
N PRO A 121 8.31 -11.27 -7.29
CA PRO A 121 7.20 -11.33 -8.27
C PRO A 121 6.38 -12.62 -8.16
N GLU A 122 6.97 -13.73 -7.69
CA GLU A 122 6.25 -15.00 -7.44
C GLU A 122 5.07 -14.84 -6.48
N ARG A 123 5.12 -13.86 -5.57
CA ARG A 123 4.01 -13.53 -4.66
C ARG A 123 2.74 -13.11 -5.41
N ILE A 124 2.88 -12.67 -6.66
CA ILE A 124 1.74 -12.27 -7.49
C ILE A 124 1.42 -13.41 -8.48
N TYR A 125 2.33 -13.75 -9.39
CA TYR A 125 2.02 -14.71 -10.44
C TYR A 125 1.90 -16.16 -9.95
N GLY A 126 2.44 -16.49 -8.80
CA GLY A 126 2.36 -17.80 -8.15
C GLY A 126 1.22 -17.96 -7.15
N ASP A 127 0.44 -16.91 -6.89
CA ASP A 127 -0.67 -16.92 -5.95
C ASP A 127 -1.99 -16.70 -6.68
N GLU A 128 -2.63 -17.81 -7.07
CA GLU A 128 -3.91 -17.80 -7.80
C GLU A 128 -5.01 -17.12 -6.98
N GLU A 129 -5.05 -17.33 -5.65
CA GLU A 129 -6.03 -16.71 -4.76
C GLU A 129 -5.92 -15.17 -4.78
N LEU A 130 -4.70 -14.63 -4.75
CA LEU A 130 -4.48 -13.19 -4.84
C LEU A 130 -4.94 -12.62 -6.19
N LEU A 131 -4.66 -13.34 -7.28
CA LEU A 131 -5.10 -12.93 -8.62
C LEU A 131 -6.61 -12.93 -8.74
N GLU A 132 -7.29 -13.97 -8.24
CA GLU A 132 -8.75 -14.06 -8.21
C GLU A 132 -9.38 -12.93 -7.37
N LEU A 133 -8.76 -12.58 -6.23
CA LEU A 133 -9.18 -11.44 -5.42
C LEU A 133 -9.11 -10.15 -6.23
N PHE A 134 -7.98 -9.86 -6.85
CA PHE A 134 -7.83 -8.65 -7.65
C PHE A 134 -8.80 -8.62 -8.84
N GLU A 135 -9.00 -9.72 -9.55
CA GLU A 135 -9.96 -9.81 -10.64
C GLU A 135 -11.40 -9.54 -10.16
N ARG A 136 -11.78 -10.12 -9.03
CA ARG A 136 -13.11 -9.94 -8.43
C ARG A 136 -13.40 -8.48 -8.10
N TYR A 137 -12.46 -7.82 -7.43
CA TYR A 137 -12.67 -6.44 -6.97
C TYR A 137 -12.40 -5.38 -8.05
N ALA A 138 -11.56 -5.67 -9.05
CA ALA A 138 -11.36 -4.79 -10.20
C ALA A 138 -12.63 -4.62 -11.05
N LYS A 139 -13.59 -5.54 -10.97
CA LYS A 139 -14.92 -5.39 -11.57
C LYS A 139 -15.82 -4.39 -10.84
N ARG A 140 -15.48 -4.04 -9.61
CA ARG A 140 -16.27 -3.12 -8.75
C ARG A 140 -15.67 -1.72 -8.70
N LYS A 141 -14.35 -1.62 -8.61
CA LYS A 141 -13.59 -0.36 -8.50
C LYS A 141 -12.30 -0.44 -9.31
N THR A 142 -11.77 0.70 -9.71
CA THR A 142 -10.45 0.75 -10.37
C THR A 142 -9.35 0.35 -9.39
N LEU A 143 -8.56 -0.68 -9.71
CA LEU A 143 -7.46 -1.16 -8.89
C LEU A 143 -6.13 -0.93 -9.61
N PHE A 144 -5.12 -0.41 -8.90
CA PHE A 144 -3.75 -0.33 -9.38
C PHE A 144 -2.74 -0.86 -8.36
N VAL A 145 -1.70 -1.48 -8.86
CA VAL A 145 -0.45 -1.71 -8.10
C VAL A 145 0.55 -0.65 -8.52
N VAL A 146 0.91 0.22 -7.58
CA VAL A 146 1.93 1.25 -7.77
C VAL A 146 3.26 0.68 -7.34
N THR A 147 4.17 0.53 -8.28
CA THR A 147 5.51 -0.01 -8.02
C THR A 147 6.60 0.94 -8.49
N GLN A 148 7.81 0.75 -8.00
CA GLN A 148 8.98 1.54 -8.35
C GLN A 148 10.14 0.62 -8.73
N PHE A 149 10.75 0.88 -9.87
CA PHE A 149 12.00 0.28 -10.33
C PHE A 149 13.09 1.32 -10.24
N ASP A 150 14.13 1.05 -9.46
CA ASP A 150 15.23 1.99 -9.22
C ASP A 150 16.43 1.77 -10.15
N HIS A 151 16.52 0.59 -10.76
CA HIS A 151 17.62 0.23 -11.62
C HIS A 151 17.17 -0.71 -12.76
N PRO A 152 17.73 -0.62 -13.99
CA PRO A 152 17.36 -1.49 -15.11
C PRO A 152 17.51 -2.99 -14.82
N ARG A 153 18.42 -3.39 -13.93
CA ARG A 153 18.60 -4.80 -13.53
C ARG A 153 17.41 -5.37 -12.73
N GLU A 154 16.54 -4.53 -12.22
CA GLU A 154 15.31 -4.95 -11.51
C GLU A 154 14.22 -5.40 -12.49
N LEU A 155 14.32 -5.04 -13.76
CA LEU A 155 13.44 -5.48 -14.84
C LEU A 155 13.80 -6.91 -15.29
N THR A 156 13.70 -7.86 -14.37
CA THR A 156 13.87 -9.28 -14.65
C THR A 156 12.73 -9.81 -15.53
N GLU A 157 12.88 -10.99 -16.15
CA GLU A 157 11.81 -11.61 -16.93
C GLU A 157 10.56 -11.89 -16.06
N GLN A 158 10.76 -12.24 -14.79
CA GLN A 158 9.66 -12.41 -13.83
C GLN A 158 8.94 -11.09 -13.55
N ALA A 159 9.69 -10.01 -13.30
CA ALA A 159 9.10 -8.68 -13.08
C ALA A 159 8.34 -8.17 -14.31
N LYS A 160 8.85 -8.40 -15.51
CA LYS A 160 8.17 -8.04 -16.77
C LYS A 160 6.84 -8.76 -16.96
N LYS A 161 6.71 -10.01 -16.52
CA LYS A 161 5.43 -10.75 -16.56
C LYS A 161 4.36 -10.04 -15.74
N GLU A 162 4.72 -9.49 -14.57
CA GLU A 162 3.77 -8.80 -13.70
C GLU A 162 3.36 -7.43 -14.26
N ILE A 163 4.28 -6.70 -14.86
CA ILE A 163 3.97 -5.42 -15.53
C ILE A 163 2.97 -5.66 -16.68
N GLY A 164 3.14 -6.74 -17.45
CA GLY A 164 2.25 -7.10 -18.56
C GLY A 164 0.82 -7.45 -18.12
N ARG A 165 0.64 -8.03 -16.93
CA ARG A 165 -0.68 -8.36 -16.38
C ARG A 165 -1.49 -7.14 -15.95
N ALA A 166 -0.85 -6.05 -15.63
CA ALA A 166 -1.50 -4.81 -15.20
C ALA A 166 -2.26 -4.07 -16.32
N HIS A 167 -2.21 -4.57 -17.55
CA HIS A 167 -2.81 -3.96 -18.73
C HIS A 167 -3.89 -4.82 -19.41
N VAL A 168 -4.43 -5.82 -18.72
CA VAL A 168 -5.49 -6.68 -19.26
C VAL A 168 -6.85 -6.29 -18.69
#